data_5dc30ceb6d03adf1455933a118f72d46
#
_entry.id   5dc30ceb6d03adf1455933a118f72d46
#
_cell.length_a   1.000
_cell.length_b   1.000
_cell.length_c   1.000
_cell.angle_alpha   90.00
_cell.angle_beta   90.00
_cell.angle_gamma   90.00
#
_symmetry.space_group_name_H-M   'P 1'
#
loop_
_entity.id
_entity.type
_entity.pdbx_description
1 polymer ?
#
loop_
_entity_poly.entity_id
_entity_poly.type
_entity_poly.pdbx_seq_one_letter_code
_entity_poly.pdbx_strand_id
1 'polypeptide(L)'
;MNPVFRLLCVLCVLCGSCFALDRAAFTFVHYDLEVRVDPAGHALAARGAIRLRNDSAAPQKDLTLQISSSLGWRMIELNGKPLPFVAEPYTTDVDHTGALTEAAITLPAPVPPRGVIELEVGYGGTVTQDATRLTRAGVPAATAARTDWDQIGEPVTAVRGVGYVAWYPVSLPAASLADTSLGEALADWKNSQRQSTMRANICWVGETQQLSVIANGRLEGVNRRVLGATDEATTQAGCSLYSFGPIGWTAPTFAIAEYTALSRPAITVYHLAGEQAAAQEYALAAEKVLPFESDWFGAPRSKVEVVQLPAAGDAPFESGPMLLTPFQTTDRKALEVGMIRQLAHASISSPRPWIEEGLAHFAQALEREQLDGRRAAITYMQQYLPALIAAEASAARVSGPRPPGLVSSGDEIMYRVKAMYVWWMLRDMVGDAALERALKSYRPAQDNDTGYMPQLIAQAAGRDLEWFFDDWLYRDRGLPEFRVDSAYPRATLRGAYVVAVTIEDLGAAGAEVPIFVTTSGGEMRKRVIVKGKQKATERIEVPGAPSEVTVNDGSVPAISNPGATLKIAPPAQR
;
A
#
# COMPACT_ATOMS: atom_id res chain seq x y z
N MET A 1 -7.74 -47.92 -42.46
CA MET A 1 -7.41 -46.63 -41.86
C MET A 1 -7.46 -45.56 -42.93
N ASN A 2 -8.46 -44.70 -42.83
CA ASN A 2 -8.85 -43.73 -43.87
C ASN A 2 -7.79 -42.62 -44.01
N PRO A 3 -7.37 -42.28 -45.27
CA PRO A 3 -6.35 -41.24 -45.49
C PRO A 3 -6.75 -39.88 -44.95
N VAL A 4 -8.03 -39.58 -44.75
CA VAL A 4 -8.56 -38.36 -44.14
C VAL A 4 -8.16 -38.24 -42.67
N PHE A 5 -8.02 -39.36 -41.95
CA PHE A 5 -7.59 -39.35 -40.54
C PHE A 5 -6.09 -39.05 -40.38
N ARG A 6 -5.27 -39.39 -41.37
CA ARG A 6 -3.83 -39.02 -41.37
C ARG A 6 -3.61 -37.55 -41.71
N LEU A 7 -4.47 -36.96 -42.55
CA LEU A 7 -4.39 -35.52 -42.86
C LEU A 7 -4.83 -34.65 -41.68
N LEU A 8 -5.83 -35.10 -40.91
CA LEU A 8 -6.29 -34.39 -39.71
C LEU A 8 -5.22 -34.41 -38.59
N CYS A 9 -4.49 -35.52 -38.41
CA CYS A 9 -3.39 -35.58 -37.43
C CYS A 9 -2.17 -34.75 -37.84
N VAL A 10 -1.92 -34.56 -39.15
CA VAL A 10 -0.81 -33.71 -39.62
C VAL A 10 -1.18 -32.23 -39.50
N LEU A 11 -2.45 -31.85 -39.65
CA LEU A 11 -2.90 -30.48 -39.39
C LEU A 11 -2.83 -30.13 -37.89
N CYS A 12 -3.05 -31.09 -36.98
CA CYS A 12 -2.88 -30.83 -35.52
C CYS A 12 -1.42 -30.71 -35.07
N VAL A 13 -0.46 -31.23 -35.83
CA VAL A 13 0.99 -31.09 -35.54
C VAL A 13 1.54 -29.77 -36.10
N LEU A 14 0.83 -29.14 -37.05
CA LEU A 14 1.14 -27.81 -37.60
C LEU A 14 0.45 -26.66 -36.84
N CYS A 15 -0.44 -26.94 -35.89
CA CYS A 15 -0.75 -25.99 -34.81
C CYS A 15 0.49 -25.94 -33.92
N GLY A 16 1.47 -25.16 -34.36
CA GLY A 16 2.55 -24.70 -33.47
C GLY A 16 1.92 -24.26 -32.16
N SER A 17 2.41 -24.80 -31.08
CA SER A 17 2.04 -24.39 -29.74
C SER A 17 1.94 -22.86 -29.74
N CYS A 18 0.71 -22.32 -29.73
CA CYS A 18 0.50 -20.95 -29.33
C CYS A 18 0.93 -20.92 -27.86
N PHE A 19 2.23 -20.78 -27.64
CA PHE A 19 2.69 -20.42 -26.30
C PHE A 19 2.06 -19.06 -26.03
N ALA A 20 1.09 -19.04 -25.13
CA ALA A 20 0.56 -17.79 -24.62
C ALA A 20 1.76 -16.97 -24.16
N LEU A 21 1.85 -15.74 -24.64
CA LEU A 21 2.94 -14.82 -24.31
C LEU A 21 2.99 -14.64 -22.78
N ASP A 22 4.08 -15.09 -22.16
CA ASP A 22 4.24 -15.02 -20.70
C ASP A 22 4.71 -13.62 -20.30
N ARG A 23 3.77 -12.78 -19.90
CA ARG A 23 4.03 -11.39 -19.46
C ARG A 23 4.77 -11.31 -18.15
N ALA A 24 4.81 -12.37 -17.35
CA ALA A 24 5.51 -12.44 -16.08
C ALA A 24 6.93 -13.03 -16.21
N ALA A 25 7.32 -13.51 -17.40
CA ALA A 25 8.61 -14.16 -17.61
C ALA A 25 9.82 -13.26 -17.30
N PHE A 26 9.69 -11.94 -17.52
CA PHE A 26 10.77 -11.00 -17.33
C PHE A 26 10.50 -10.03 -16.18
N THR A 27 11.48 -9.87 -15.29
CA THR A 27 11.51 -8.82 -14.26
C THR A 27 12.35 -7.64 -14.77
N PHE A 28 11.81 -6.44 -14.64
CA PHE A 28 12.51 -5.19 -14.96
C PHE A 28 13.44 -4.85 -13.79
N VAL A 29 14.73 -5.13 -13.91
CA VAL A 29 15.67 -4.96 -12.79
C VAL A 29 16.24 -3.57 -12.66
N HIS A 30 16.29 -2.81 -13.76
CA HIS A 30 16.75 -1.43 -13.75
C HIS A 30 16.18 -0.62 -14.92
N TYR A 31 15.95 0.67 -14.67
CA TYR A 31 15.62 1.67 -15.69
C TYR A 31 16.60 2.84 -15.57
N ASP A 32 17.07 3.36 -16.72
CA ASP A 32 17.79 4.63 -16.83
C ASP A 32 17.13 5.45 -17.94
N LEU A 33 16.27 6.40 -17.56
CA LEU A 33 15.36 7.10 -18.46
C LEU A 33 15.62 8.61 -18.47
N GLU A 34 15.65 9.19 -19.65
CA GLU A 34 15.49 10.62 -19.88
C GLU A 34 14.02 10.87 -20.24
N VAL A 35 13.31 11.62 -19.39
CA VAL A 35 11.88 11.92 -19.54
C VAL A 35 11.73 13.41 -19.81
N ARG A 36 11.14 13.76 -20.94
CA ARG A 36 10.84 15.13 -21.33
C ARG A 36 9.33 15.35 -21.21
N VAL A 37 8.95 16.40 -20.50
CA VAL A 37 7.57 16.81 -20.26
C VAL A 37 7.35 18.19 -20.86
N ASP A 38 6.34 18.34 -21.67
CA ASP A 38 5.85 19.58 -22.23
C ASP A 38 4.45 19.86 -21.67
N PRO A 39 4.31 20.69 -20.61
CA PRO A 39 3.02 20.97 -20.01
C PRO A 39 2.03 21.65 -20.98
N ALA A 40 2.49 22.58 -21.82
CA ALA A 40 1.63 23.29 -22.76
C ALA A 40 1.12 22.37 -23.88
N GLY A 41 1.95 21.43 -24.32
CA GLY A 41 1.59 20.42 -25.33
C GLY A 41 0.93 19.16 -24.75
N HIS A 42 0.70 19.09 -23.44
CA HIS A 42 0.22 17.90 -22.72
C HIS A 42 1.06 16.64 -23.00
N ALA A 43 2.34 16.80 -23.35
CA ALA A 43 3.13 15.74 -23.94
C ALA A 43 4.21 15.20 -22.99
N LEU A 44 4.43 13.88 -23.09
CA LEU A 44 5.54 13.17 -22.50
C LEU A 44 6.31 12.44 -23.60
N ALA A 45 7.63 12.51 -23.54
CA ALA A 45 8.52 11.67 -24.32
C ALA A 45 9.59 11.10 -23.40
N ALA A 46 9.86 9.80 -23.52
CA ALA A 46 10.89 9.13 -22.75
C ALA A 46 11.81 8.33 -23.68
N ARG A 47 13.09 8.31 -23.32
CA ARG A 47 14.12 7.49 -23.97
C ARG A 47 15.12 7.01 -22.93
N GLY A 48 15.63 5.80 -23.11
CA GLY A 48 16.71 5.29 -22.27
C GLY A 48 16.82 3.78 -22.27
N ALA A 49 17.59 3.27 -21.33
CA ALA A 49 17.87 1.84 -21.20
C ALA A 49 16.95 1.20 -20.14
N ILE A 50 16.47 0.01 -20.46
CA ILE A 50 15.78 -0.88 -19.51
C ILE A 50 16.50 -2.22 -19.45
N ARG A 51 16.71 -2.72 -18.24
CA ARG A 51 17.38 -4.00 -18.03
C ARG A 51 16.37 -5.01 -17.50
N LEU A 52 16.27 -6.15 -18.21
CA LEU A 52 15.30 -7.21 -17.95
C LEU A 52 16.03 -8.51 -17.61
N ARG A 53 15.52 -9.24 -16.63
CA ARG A 53 16.01 -10.56 -16.26
C ARG A 53 14.91 -11.60 -16.49
N ASN A 54 15.27 -12.70 -17.16
CA ASN A 54 14.37 -13.83 -17.30
C ASN A 54 14.27 -14.59 -15.98
N ASP A 55 13.15 -14.48 -15.29
CA ASP A 55 12.88 -15.19 -14.04
C ASP A 55 12.06 -16.46 -14.22
N SER A 56 11.70 -16.80 -15.47
CA SER A 56 11.04 -18.08 -15.79
C SER A 56 12.03 -19.26 -15.73
N ALA A 57 11.49 -20.47 -15.67
CA ALA A 57 12.29 -21.70 -15.64
C ALA A 57 12.85 -22.12 -17.02
N ALA A 58 12.43 -21.45 -18.11
CA ALA A 58 12.81 -21.79 -19.49
C ALA A 58 13.46 -20.61 -20.22
N PRO A 59 14.31 -20.87 -21.23
CA PRO A 59 14.79 -19.80 -22.11
C PRO A 59 13.63 -19.08 -22.80
N GLN A 60 13.60 -17.75 -22.77
CA GLN A 60 12.56 -16.91 -23.33
C GLN A 60 13.07 -16.15 -24.56
N LYS A 61 12.33 -16.23 -25.64
CA LYS A 61 12.62 -15.51 -26.88
C LYS A 61 11.65 -14.38 -27.15
N ASP A 62 10.43 -14.51 -26.67
CA ASP A 62 9.38 -13.52 -26.81
C ASP A 62 9.20 -12.76 -25.50
N LEU A 63 9.04 -11.46 -25.61
CA LEU A 63 8.77 -10.58 -24.46
C LEU A 63 7.76 -9.50 -24.82
N THR A 64 7.11 -8.95 -23.82
CA THR A 64 6.21 -7.80 -23.95
C THR A 64 6.71 -6.61 -23.18
N LEU A 65 6.52 -5.45 -23.78
CA LEU A 65 6.66 -4.16 -23.11
C LEU A 65 5.34 -3.39 -23.25
N GLN A 66 4.87 -2.84 -22.14
CA GLN A 66 3.61 -2.11 -22.09
C GLN A 66 3.84 -0.73 -21.53
N ILE A 67 3.16 0.27 -22.07
CA ILE A 67 3.08 1.65 -21.59
C ILE A 67 1.63 2.11 -21.64
N SER A 68 1.28 3.23 -21.01
CA SER A 68 -0.06 3.83 -21.11
C SER A 68 -0.51 3.90 -22.56
N SER A 69 -1.80 3.66 -22.82
CA SER A 69 -2.35 3.81 -24.19
C SER A 69 -2.34 5.26 -24.68
N SER A 70 -2.10 6.22 -23.80
CA SER A 70 -1.82 7.62 -24.13
C SER A 70 -0.46 7.82 -24.81
N LEU A 71 0.40 6.78 -24.78
CA LEU A 71 1.77 6.79 -25.32
C LEU A 71 1.92 5.77 -26.44
N GLY A 72 2.83 6.04 -27.35
CA GLY A 72 3.17 5.14 -28.46
C GLY A 72 4.66 4.83 -28.51
N TRP A 73 5.00 3.59 -28.83
CA TRP A 73 6.36 3.14 -29.04
C TRP A 73 6.95 3.77 -30.30
N ARG A 74 8.17 4.26 -30.21
CA ARG A 74 8.91 4.86 -31.35
C ARG A 74 10.14 4.05 -31.70
N MET A 75 10.78 3.42 -30.71
CA MET A 75 12.05 2.72 -30.86
C MET A 75 12.19 1.65 -29.80
N ILE A 76 12.64 0.47 -30.21
CA ILE A 76 13.11 -0.59 -29.31
C ILE A 76 14.36 -1.19 -29.98
N GLU A 77 15.50 -1.16 -29.27
CA GLU A 77 16.78 -1.60 -29.81
C GLU A 77 17.49 -2.57 -28.86
N LEU A 78 18.25 -3.50 -29.42
CA LEU A 78 19.15 -4.38 -28.70
C LEU A 78 20.57 -4.22 -29.25
N ASN A 79 21.53 -3.81 -28.40
CA ASN A 79 22.90 -3.54 -28.80
C ASN A 79 23.01 -2.56 -29.99
N GLY A 80 22.21 -1.49 -29.99
CA GLY A 80 22.16 -0.46 -31.02
C GLY A 80 21.54 -0.91 -32.35
N LYS A 81 20.86 -2.07 -32.38
CA LYS A 81 20.15 -2.58 -33.56
C LYS A 81 18.65 -2.56 -33.31
N PRO A 82 17.85 -1.96 -34.19
CA PRO A 82 16.40 -1.96 -34.10
C PRO A 82 15.86 -3.38 -34.04
N LEU A 83 14.95 -3.62 -33.08
CA LEU A 83 14.16 -4.84 -33.00
C LEU A 83 12.80 -4.59 -33.66
N PRO A 84 12.33 -5.51 -34.52
CA PRO A 84 10.97 -5.46 -34.99
C PRO A 84 10.01 -5.78 -33.85
N PHE A 85 8.94 -5.00 -33.74
CA PHE A 85 7.87 -5.21 -32.76
C PHE A 85 6.50 -4.93 -33.41
N VAL A 86 5.47 -5.54 -32.84
CA VAL A 86 4.07 -5.22 -33.16
C VAL A 86 3.49 -4.52 -31.95
N ALA A 87 2.96 -3.32 -32.14
CA ALA A 87 2.33 -2.55 -31.09
C ALA A 87 0.81 -2.57 -31.26
N GLU A 88 0.10 -3.06 -30.23
CA GLU A 88 -1.36 -3.20 -30.24
C GLU A 88 -1.97 -2.68 -28.93
N PRO A 89 -3.23 -2.21 -28.94
CA PRO A 89 -3.96 -1.89 -27.72
C PRO A 89 -4.18 -3.16 -26.88
N TYR A 90 -3.92 -3.06 -25.58
CA TYR A 90 -4.13 -4.13 -24.61
C TYR A 90 -5.09 -3.67 -23.52
N THR A 91 -6.34 -4.17 -23.54
CA THR A 91 -7.38 -3.75 -22.59
C THR A 91 -7.06 -4.23 -21.18
N THR A 92 -6.93 -3.30 -20.26
CA THR A 92 -6.66 -3.57 -18.83
C THR A 92 -6.90 -2.31 -18.00
N ASP A 93 -7.38 -2.45 -16.77
CA ASP A 93 -7.59 -1.33 -15.84
C ASP A 93 -6.32 -0.93 -15.05
N VAL A 94 -5.17 -1.49 -15.40
CA VAL A 94 -3.85 -1.08 -14.86
C VAL A 94 -3.52 0.38 -15.19
N ASP A 95 -4.08 0.91 -16.27
CA ASP A 95 -3.92 2.31 -16.70
C ASP A 95 -5.26 3.07 -16.65
N HIS A 96 -5.23 4.37 -16.37
CA HIS A 96 -6.41 5.23 -16.22
C HIS A 96 -7.30 5.27 -17.47
N THR A 97 -6.71 5.08 -18.64
CA THR A 97 -7.46 4.99 -19.91
C THR A 97 -8.25 3.68 -20.05
N GLY A 98 -7.97 2.67 -19.21
CA GLY A 98 -8.51 1.32 -19.35
C GLY A 98 -7.82 0.48 -20.42
N ALA A 99 -6.65 0.91 -20.90
CA ALA A 99 -5.83 0.18 -21.86
C ALA A 99 -4.34 0.54 -21.76
N LEU A 100 -3.49 -0.36 -22.24
CA LEU A 100 -2.07 -0.14 -22.46
C LEU A 100 -1.75 -0.26 -23.94
N THR A 101 -0.64 0.32 -24.40
CA THR A 101 -0.02 0.03 -25.69
C THR A 101 1.04 -1.04 -25.48
N GLU A 102 0.74 -2.27 -25.91
CA GLU A 102 1.63 -3.43 -25.77
C GLU A 102 2.48 -3.60 -27.01
N ALA A 103 3.81 -3.66 -26.87
CA ALA A 103 4.75 -4.07 -27.90
C ALA A 103 5.14 -5.54 -27.67
N ALA A 104 4.81 -6.40 -28.62
CA ALA A 104 5.27 -7.78 -28.69
C ALA A 104 6.58 -7.84 -29.48
N ILE A 105 7.61 -8.45 -28.89
CA ILE A 105 8.98 -8.46 -29.41
C ILE A 105 9.50 -9.90 -29.43
N THR A 106 10.06 -10.32 -30.58
CA THR A 106 10.81 -11.58 -30.67
C THR A 106 12.30 -11.28 -30.73
N LEU A 107 13.03 -11.74 -29.72
CA LEU A 107 14.49 -11.53 -29.60
C LEU A 107 15.26 -12.36 -30.64
N PRO A 108 16.43 -11.91 -31.12
CA PRO A 108 17.27 -12.67 -32.04
C PRO A 108 17.72 -14.02 -31.46
N ALA A 109 17.97 -14.07 -30.15
CA ALA A 109 18.36 -15.27 -29.43
C ALA A 109 17.57 -15.38 -28.11
N PRO A 110 17.24 -16.60 -27.64
CA PRO A 110 16.55 -16.78 -26.37
C PRO A 110 17.44 -16.38 -25.18
N VAL A 111 16.84 -15.73 -24.19
CA VAL A 111 17.46 -15.38 -22.91
C VAL A 111 17.31 -16.57 -21.97
N PRO A 112 18.40 -17.18 -21.49
CA PRO A 112 18.31 -18.32 -20.57
C PRO A 112 17.70 -17.90 -19.21
N PRO A 113 17.24 -18.85 -18.38
CA PRO A 113 16.84 -18.59 -17.02
C PRO A 113 17.92 -17.80 -16.26
N ARG A 114 17.52 -16.74 -15.55
CA ARG A 114 18.40 -15.77 -14.86
C ARG A 114 19.27 -14.94 -15.80
N GLY A 115 19.20 -15.13 -17.10
CA GLY A 115 19.88 -14.28 -18.08
C GLY A 115 19.30 -12.87 -18.06
N VAL A 116 20.17 -11.90 -18.34
CA VAL A 116 19.82 -10.48 -18.35
C VAL A 116 20.04 -9.92 -19.76
N ILE A 117 19.10 -9.09 -20.22
CA ILE A 117 19.24 -8.29 -21.43
C ILE A 117 19.04 -6.81 -21.11
N GLU A 118 19.61 -5.96 -21.94
CA GLU A 118 19.39 -4.51 -21.87
C GLU A 118 18.84 -4.05 -23.22
N LEU A 119 17.73 -3.34 -23.16
CA LEU A 119 17.07 -2.76 -24.34
C LEU A 119 17.12 -1.25 -24.23
N GLU A 120 17.42 -0.57 -25.33
CA GLU A 120 17.13 0.86 -25.48
C GLU A 120 15.70 1.02 -25.99
N VAL A 121 14.96 1.92 -25.35
CA VAL A 121 13.56 2.21 -25.67
C VAL A 121 13.33 3.69 -25.89
N GLY A 122 12.37 4.01 -26.75
CA GLY A 122 11.89 5.37 -26.98
C GLY A 122 10.39 5.35 -27.24
N TYR A 123 9.66 6.22 -26.54
CA TYR A 123 8.20 6.32 -26.66
C TYR A 123 7.75 7.74 -26.29
N GLY A 124 6.48 8.04 -26.54
CA GLY A 124 5.91 9.32 -26.14
C GLY A 124 4.53 9.52 -26.71
N GLY A 125 3.81 10.49 -26.17
CA GLY A 125 2.43 10.80 -26.54
C GLY A 125 1.88 11.93 -25.70
N THR A 126 0.55 12.04 -25.65
CA THR A 126 -0.17 13.09 -24.93
C THR A 126 -0.92 12.47 -23.75
N VAL A 127 -0.62 12.94 -22.53
CA VAL A 127 -1.26 12.45 -21.30
C VAL A 127 -2.23 13.52 -20.81
N THR A 128 -3.50 13.28 -21.04
CA THR A 128 -4.60 14.12 -20.55
C THR A 128 -5.39 13.37 -19.50
N GLN A 129 -6.13 14.09 -18.67
CA GLN A 129 -6.99 13.46 -17.70
C GLN A 129 -7.94 12.46 -18.37
N ASP A 130 -7.99 11.25 -17.86
CA ASP A 130 -8.86 10.18 -18.34
C ASP A 130 -9.36 9.35 -17.14
N ALA A 131 -10.68 9.19 -17.06
CA ALA A 131 -11.33 8.40 -16.03
C ALA A 131 -12.16 7.25 -16.63
N THR A 132 -11.81 6.83 -17.86
CA THR A 132 -12.58 5.84 -18.63
C THR A 132 -12.72 4.52 -17.87
N ARG A 133 -11.65 4.02 -17.23
CA ARG A 133 -11.72 2.77 -16.46
C ARG A 133 -12.72 2.85 -15.30
N LEU A 134 -12.74 3.96 -14.57
CA LEU A 134 -13.65 4.17 -13.43
C LEU A 134 -15.10 4.34 -13.88
N THR A 135 -15.35 5.11 -14.93
CA THR A 135 -16.71 5.29 -15.47
C THR A 135 -17.26 3.99 -16.05
N ARG A 136 -16.41 3.18 -16.68
CA ARG A 136 -16.76 1.83 -17.15
C ARG A 136 -17.12 0.90 -15.98
N ALA A 137 -16.47 1.05 -14.84
CA ALA A 137 -16.79 0.33 -13.60
C ALA A 137 -18.04 0.89 -12.87
N GLY A 138 -18.71 1.92 -13.43
CA GLY A 138 -19.94 2.48 -12.89
C GLY A 138 -19.74 3.64 -11.91
N VAL A 139 -18.53 4.16 -11.74
CA VAL A 139 -18.27 5.34 -10.90
C VAL A 139 -18.82 6.58 -11.61
N PRO A 140 -19.60 7.45 -10.92
CA PRO A 140 -20.10 8.70 -11.51
C PRO A 140 -18.95 9.56 -12.06
N ALA A 141 -19.11 10.13 -13.25
CA ALA A 141 -18.06 10.83 -13.99
C ALA A 141 -17.35 11.92 -13.17
N ALA A 142 -18.08 12.70 -12.36
CA ALA A 142 -17.50 13.74 -11.52
C ALA A 142 -16.61 13.17 -10.39
N THR A 143 -16.94 12.01 -9.84
CA THR A 143 -16.12 11.31 -8.85
C THR A 143 -14.93 10.64 -9.53
N ALA A 144 -15.16 10.00 -10.66
CA ALA A 144 -14.10 9.35 -11.45
C ALA A 144 -13.00 10.34 -11.85
N ALA A 145 -13.38 11.52 -12.35
CA ALA A 145 -12.44 12.58 -12.72
C ALA A 145 -11.61 13.11 -11.54
N ARG A 146 -12.20 13.14 -10.33
CA ARG A 146 -11.48 13.52 -9.11
C ARG A 146 -10.55 12.43 -8.56
N THR A 147 -10.76 11.19 -8.98
CA THR A 147 -9.96 10.03 -8.57
C THR A 147 -8.82 9.78 -9.54
N ASP A 148 -9.10 9.76 -10.84
CA ASP A 148 -8.11 9.63 -11.91
C ASP A 148 -7.80 11.02 -12.52
N TRP A 149 -7.09 11.84 -11.75
CA TRP A 149 -6.73 13.22 -12.07
C TRP A 149 -5.38 13.36 -12.78
N ASP A 150 -4.70 12.26 -13.11
CA ASP A 150 -3.41 12.27 -13.76
C ASP A 150 -3.46 13.01 -15.10
N GLN A 151 -2.54 13.95 -15.28
CA GLN A 151 -2.40 14.68 -16.51
C GLN A 151 -1.04 15.40 -16.62
N ILE A 152 -0.64 15.68 -17.84
CA ILE A 152 0.39 16.67 -18.15
C ILE A 152 -0.32 17.91 -18.61
N GLY A 153 -0.09 19.03 -17.95
CA GLY A 153 -0.77 20.28 -18.29
C GLY A 153 -0.36 21.44 -17.42
N GLU A 154 -0.82 22.63 -17.79
CA GLU A 154 -0.71 23.85 -17.01
C GLU A 154 -2.00 24.04 -16.17
N PRO A 155 -1.93 24.60 -14.98
CA PRO A 155 -0.74 25.07 -14.25
C PRO A 155 0.00 23.95 -13.50
N VAL A 156 -0.54 22.72 -13.42
CA VAL A 156 0.04 21.59 -12.72
C VAL A 156 0.05 20.37 -13.60
N THR A 157 1.20 19.74 -13.71
CA THR A 157 1.37 18.36 -14.16
C THR A 157 1.48 17.47 -12.94
N ALA A 158 0.72 16.37 -12.88
CA ALA A 158 0.90 15.34 -11.88
C ALA A 158 0.59 13.96 -12.48
N VAL A 159 1.55 13.04 -12.36
CA VAL A 159 1.49 11.70 -12.97
C VAL A 159 1.93 10.67 -11.96
N ARG A 160 0.99 9.80 -11.59
CA ARG A 160 1.24 8.61 -10.79
C ARG A 160 1.79 7.49 -11.67
N GLY A 161 2.43 6.49 -11.10
CA GLY A 161 3.00 5.38 -11.87
C GLY A 161 1.99 4.28 -12.21
N VAL A 162 2.49 3.06 -12.37
CA VAL A 162 1.70 1.84 -12.63
C VAL A 162 0.52 1.72 -11.66
N GLY A 163 -0.64 1.36 -12.20
CA GLY A 163 -1.90 1.40 -11.47
C GLY A 163 -2.73 2.67 -11.75
N TYR A 164 -2.10 3.69 -12.35
CA TYR A 164 -2.74 4.95 -12.82
C TYR A 164 -2.28 5.32 -14.22
N VAL A 165 -1.03 5.76 -14.39
CA VAL A 165 -0.44 6.02 -15.72
C VAL A 165 0.86 5.24 -15.84
N ALA A 166 0.89 4.26 -16.73
CA ALA A 166 2.12 3.51 -17.03
C ALA A 166 3.05 4.36 -17.90
N TRP A 167 3.66 5.40 -17.29
CA TRP A 167 4.56 6.31 -17.99
C TRP A 167 5.98 5.76 -18.21
N TYR A 168 6.28 4.59 -17.63
CA TYR A 168 7.50 3.80 -17.86
C TYR A 168 7.12 2.37 -18.24
N PRO A 169 8.00 1.64 -18.96
CA PRO A 169 7.69 0.29 -19.43
C PRO A 169 7.37 -0.70 -18.30
N VAL A 170 6.30 -1.44 -18.46
CA VAL A 170 5.86 -2.51 -17.55
C VAL A 170 5.49 -3.76 -18.37
N SER A 171 5.15 -4.86 -17.73
CA SER A 171 4.52 -6.03 -18.34
C SER A 171 3.63 -6.71 -17.31
N LEU A 172 2.31 -6.60 -17.49
CA LEU A 172 1.30 -7.14 -16.57
C LEU A 172 0.23 -7.92 -17.35
N PRO A 173 -0.43 -8.90 -16.71
CA PRO A 173 -1.62 -9.53 -17.27
C PRO A 173 -2.78 -8.53 -17.37
N ALA A 174 -3.79 -8.87 -18.16
CA ALA A 174 -5.04 -8.11 -18.17
C ALA A 174 -5.70 -8.19 -16.80
N ALA A 175 -6.20 -7.04 -16.35
CA ALA A 175 -6.82 -6.90 -15.03
C ALA A 175 -8.01 -5.93 -15.08
N SER A 176 -8.98 -6.11 -14.19
CA SER A 176 -10.22 -5.35 -14.16
C SER A 176 -10.51 -4.80 -12.77
N LEU A 177 -11.08 -3.59 -12.72
CA LEU A 177 -11.66 -2.99 -11.52
C LEU A 177 -12.99 -3.64 -11.11
N ALA A 178 -13.63 -4.39 -12.02
CA ALA A 178 -14.90 -5.05 -11.74
C ALA A 178 -14.74 -6.31 -10.86
N ASP A 179 -13.50 -6.77 -10.66
CA ASP A 179 -13.16 -7.94 -9.84
C ASP A 179 -11.84 -7.70 -9.07
N THR A 180 -11.30 -8.74 -8.44
CA THR A 180 -10.07 -8.65 -7.64
C THR A 180 -8.79 -8.62 -8.48
N SER A 181 -8.88 -8.86 -9.79
CA SER A 181 -7.70 -9.10 -10.64
C SER A 181 -6.77 -7.90 -10.76
N LEU A 182 -7.29 -6.67 -10.66
CA LEU A 182 -6.44 -5.48 -10.66
C LEU A 182 -5.54 -5.43 -9.42
N GLY A 183 -6.10 -5.65 -8.24
CA GLY A 183 -5.34 -5.69 -6.99
C GLY A 183 -4.28 -6.78 -7.01
N GLU A 184 -4.63 -7.98 -7.49
CA GLU A 184 -3.74 -9.13 -7.63
C GLU A 184 -2.59 -8.84 -8.62
N ALA A 185 -2.90 -8.34 -9.81
CA ALA A 185 -1.90 -8.01 -10.83
C ALA A 185 -0.91 -6.94 -10.35
N LEU A 186 -1.40 -5.90 -9.66
CA LEU A 186 -0.54 -4.85 -9.08
C LEU A 186 0.31 -5.38 -7.92
N ALA A 187 -0.23 -6.26 -7.10
CA ALA A 187 0.51 -6.89 -6.01
C ALA A 187 1.62 -7.80 -6.53
N ASP A 188 1.32 -8.63 -7.53
CA ASP A 188 2.31 -9.51 -8.16
C ASP A 188 3.40 -8.70 -8.85
N TRP A 189 3.03 -7.61 -9.54
CA TRP A 189 3.98 -6.67 -10.14
C TRP A 189 4.91 -6.08 -9.06
N LYS A 190 4.34 -5.49 -8.01
CA LYS A 190 5.11 -4.93 -6.89
C LYS A 190 6.06 -5.96 -6.28
N ASN A 191 5.59 -7.18 -6.08
CA ASN A 191 6.39 -8.27 -5.54
C ASN A 191 7.56 -8.66 -6.47
N SER A 192 7.35 -8.71 -7.78
CA SER A 192 8.41 -9.00 -8.76
C SER A 192 9.46 -7.89 -8.81
N GLN A 193 9.03 -6.63 -8.59
CA GLN A 193 9.88 -5.44 -8.66
C GLN A 193 10.54 -5.04 -7.32
N ARG A 194 10.48 -5.87 -6.28
CA ARG A 194 11.01 -5.55 -4.93
C ARG A 194 12.48 -5.14 -4.86
N GLN A 195 13.28 -5.48 -5.85
CA GLN A 195 14.69 -5.13 -5.94
C GLN A 195 14.99 -4.23 -7.14
N SER A 196 13.98 -3.87 -7.90
CA SER A 196 14.13 -3.07 -9.12
C SER A 196 14.36 -1.61 -8.77
N THR A 197 15.22 -0.97 -9.54
CA THR A 197 15.59 0.43 -9.35
C THR A 197 15.33 1.24 -10.62
N MET A 198 15.13 2.54 -10.45
CA MET A 198 15.01 3.45 -11.58
C MET A 198 15.87 4.69 -11.32
N ARG A 199 16.54 5.14 -12.36
CA ARG A 199 17.13 6.46 -12.46
C ARG A 199 16.37 7.21 -13.55
N ALA A 200 15.80 8.35 -13.23
CA ALA A 200 15.05 9.14 -14.19
C ALA A 200 15.50 10.61 -14.14
N ASN A 201 15.90 11.12 -15.28
CA ASN A 201 16.16 12.54 -15.48
C ASN A 201 14.88 13.17 -16.05
N ILE A 202 14.07 13.79 -15.20
CA ILE A 202 12.77 14.36 -15.56
C ILE A 202 12.98 15.84 -15.91
N CYS A 203 12.77 16.17 -17.18
CA CYS A 203 12.98 17.49 -17.73
C CYS A 203 11.65 18.10 -18.19
N TRP A 204 11.36 19.32 -17.77
CA TRP A 204 10.28 20.10 -18.35
C TRP A 204 10.82 21.06 -19.42
N VAL A 205 9.97 21.35 -20.40
CA VAL A 205 10.22 22.34 -21.45
C VAL A 205 9.08 23.34 -21.41
N GLY A 206 9.37 24.63 -21.49
CA GLY A 206 8.34 25.70 -21.48
C GLY A 206 8.94 27.08 -21.44
N GLU A 207 8.07 28.08 -21.39
CA GLU A 207 8.46 29.50 -21.33
C GLU A 207 8.71 29.98 -19.89
N THR A 208 8.27 29.24 -18.89
CA THR A 208 8.29 29.62 -17.48
C THR A 208 9.60 29.23 -16.81
N GLN A 209 10.23 30.15 -16.10
CA GLN A 209 11.52 29.94 -15.43
C GLN A 209 11.43 29.24 -14.07
N GLN A 210 10.24 29.06 -13.53
CA GLN A 210 10.05 28.71 -12.11
C GLN A 210 9.46 27.31 -11.85
N LEU A 211 9.25 26.49 -12.89
CA LEU A 211 8.74 25.15 -12.70
C LEU A 211 9.72 24.29 -11.91
N SER A 212 9.17 23.55 -10.95
CA SER A 212 9.89 22.59 -10.12
C SER A 212 9.35 21.19 -10.38
N VAL A 213 10.25 20.21 -10.53
CA VAL A 213 9.91 18.78 -10.58
C VAL A 213 10.05 18.24 -9.18
N ILE A 214 8.99 17.65 -8.66
CA ILE A 214 8.94 16.95 -7.37
C ILE A 214 8.57 15.50 -7.64
N ALA A 215 9.33 14.57 -7.08
CA ALA A 215 9.08 13.14 -7.26
C ALA A 215 9.39 12.36 -5.97
N ASN A 216 8.74 11.22 -5.77
CA ASN A 216 8.92 10.36 -4.61
C ASN A 216 10.26 9.58 -4.59
N GLY A 217 11.17 9.88 -5.52
CA GLY A 217 12.53 9.40 -5.55
C GLY A 217 13.50 10.30 -4.77
N ARG A 218 14.73 9.83 -4.57
CA ARG A 218 15.79 10.66 -4.01
C ARG A 218 16.34 11.60 -5.09
N LEU A 219 16.23 12.90 -4.86
CA LEU A 219 16.81 13.93 -5.75
C LEU A 219 18.34 13.85 -5.72
N GLU A 220 18.96 13.63 -6.88
CA GLU A 220 20.42 13.57 -7.06
C GLU A 220 21.01 14.86 -7.61
N GLY A 221 20.23 15.62 -8.37
CA GLY A 221 20.69 16.88 -8.93
C GLY A 221 19.63 17.63 -9.71
N VAL A 222 19.82 18.93 -9.83
CA VAL A 222 18.96 19.82 -10.62
C VAL A 222 19.84 20.56 -11.62
N ASN A 223 19.38 20.63 -12.88
CA ASN A 223 20.05 21.38 -13.94
C ASN A 223 19.00 22.21 -14.69
N ARG A 224 19.31 23.48 -14.90
CA ARG A 224 18.46 24.42 -15.68
C ARG A 224 19.23 24.88 -16.89
N ARG A 225 18.60 24.87 -18.05
CA ARG A 225 19.20 25.35 -19.33
C ARG A 225 18.22 26.21 -20.08
N VAL A 226 18.76 27.25 -20.72
CA VAL A 226 18.05 27.97 -21.77
C VAL A 226 18.28 27.21 -23.08
N LEU A 227 17.21 26.75 -23.72
CA LEU A 227 17.28 25.96 -24.96
C LEU A 227 17.29 26.85 -26.21
N GLY A 228 16.73 28.02 -26.12
CA GLY A 228 16.69 29.01 -27.19
C GLY A 228 16.03 30.30 -26.73
N ALA A 229 16.47 31.43 -27.28
CA ALA A 229 15.84 32.70 -27.10
C ALA A 229 15.54 33.31 -28.49
N THR A 230 14.29 33.70 -28.69
CA THR A 230 13.85 34.53 -29.83
C THR A 230 13.41 35.89 -29.30
N ASP A 231 13.20 36.87 -30.19
CA ASP A 231 12.73 38.18 -29.75
C ASP A 231 11.34 38.17 -29.07
N GLU A 232 10.59 37.06 -29.21
CA GLU A 232 9.23 36.91 -28.67
C GLU A 232 9.09 35.85 -27.58
N ALA A 233 10.00 34.88 -27.49
CA ALA A 233 9.93 33.81 -26.49
C ALA A 233 11.30 33.20 -26.16
N THR A 234 11.49 32.84 -24.91
CA THR A 234 12.68 32.10 -24.43
C THR A 234 12.26 30.71 -24.01
N THR A 235 12.63 29.71 -24.80
CA THR A 235 12.38 28.30 -24.39
C THR A 235 13.42 27.88 -23.36
N GLN A 236 12.95 27.41 -22.23
CA GLN A 236 13.77 26.95 -21.13
C GLN A 236 13.51 25.46 -20.86
N ALA A 237 14.48 24.81 -20.27
CA ALA A 237 14.32 23.48 -19.75
C ALA A 237 14.93 23.41 -18.35
N GLY A 238 14.20 22.82 -17.44
CA GLY A 238 14.71 22.42 -16.14
C GLY A 238 14.65 20.91 -16.00
N CYS A 239 15.74 20.30 -15.54
CA CYS A 239 15.83 18.87 -15.33
C CYS A 239 16.12 18.59 -13.87
N SER A 240 15.46 17.57 -13.33
CA SER A 240 15.73 17.02 -12.01
C SER A 240 16.02 15.53 -12.15
N LEU A 241 17.17 15.12 -11.66
CA LEU A 241 17.62 13.74 -11.68
C LEU A 241 17.19 13.06 -10.39
N TYR A 242 16.41 12.01 -10.49
CA TYR A 242 15.93 11.22 -9.38
C TYR A 242 16.41 9.78 -9.46
N SER A 243 16.72 9.19 -8.30
CA SER A 243 16.85 7.75 -8.14
C SER A 243 15.69 7.20 -7.31
N PHE A 244 15.01 6.19 -7.85
CA PHE A 244 13.92 5.48 -7.22
C PHE A 244 14.38 4.06 -6.93
N GLY A 245 14.04 3.58 -5.76
CA GLY A 245 14.32 2.19 -5.47
C GLY A 245 14.05 1.79 -4.03
N PRO A 246 13.55 0.60 -3.88
CA PRO A 246 12.99 -0.29 -4.93
C PRO A 246 11.61 0.18 -5.42
N ILE A 247 11.40 0.17 -6.73
CA ILE A 247 10.15 0.66 -7.34
C ILE A 247 8.94 -0.25 -7.11
N GLY A 248 9.15 -1.47 -6.63
CA GLY A 248 8.06 -2.37 -6.25
C GLY A 248 7.35 -1.94 -4.96
N TRP A 249 7.95 -1.07 -4.16
CA TRP A 249 7.32 -0.58 -2.92
C TRP A 249 6.46 0.64 -3.18
N THR A 250 7.02 1.58 -3.92
CA THR A 250 6.32 2.81 -4.31
C THR A 250 6.47 3.03 -5.80
N ALA A 251 5.36 3.20 -6.51
CA ALA A 251 5.41 3.51 -7.93
C ALA A 251 6.07 4.88 -8.14
N PRO A 252 7.03 4.99 -9.07
CA PRO A 252 7.61 6.29 -9.44
C PRO A 252 6.51 7.28 -9.84
N THR A 253 6.42 8.36 -9.08
CA THR A 253 5.39 9.41 -9.19
C THR A 253 6.07 10.76 -9.23
N PHE A 254 5.58 11.69 -10.05
CA PHE A 254 6.10 13.05 -10.10
C PHE A 254 5.01 14.09 -10.30
N ALA A 255 5.30 15.32 -9.86
CA ALA A 255 4.51 16.51 -10.12
C ALA A 255 5.42 17.66 -10.61
N ILE A 256 4.88 18.52 -11.47
CA ILE A 256 5.59 19.69 -12.00
C ILE A 256 4.66 20.90 -11.95
N ALA A 257 5.08 21.96 -11.28
CA ALA A 257 4.37 23.25 -11.24
C ALA A 257 5.31 24.35 -10.75
N GLU A 258 4.80 25.57 -10.67
CA GLU A 258 5.45 26.69 -9.97
C GLU A 258 5.30 26.54 -8.45
N TYR A 259 5.86 25.46 -7.90
CA TYR A 259 5.80 25.22 -6.47
C TYR A 259 6.76 26.11 -5.69
N THR A 260 6.26 26.66 -4.58
CA THR A 260 7.08 27.24 -3.51
C THR A 260 7.26 26.20 -2.42
N ALA A 261 8.49 26.01 -1.96
CA ALA A 261 8.82 25.02 -0.94
C ALA A 261 8.87 25.65 0.45
N LEU A 262 8.05 25.17 1.38
CA LEU A 262 8.16 25.43 2.81
C LEU A 262 8.85 24.24 3.47
N SER A 263 10.16 24.37 3.75
CA SER A 263 10.96 23.28 4.31
C SER A 263 11.13 23.39 5.82
N ARG A 264 10.99 22.25 6.53
CA ARG A 264 11.27 22.04 7.93
C ARG A 264 12.18 20.79 8.08
N PRO A 265 12.72 20.49 9.25
CA PRO A 265 13.62 19.35 9.43
C PRO A 265 13.06 18.03 8.93
N ALA A 266 11.81 17.68 9.26
CA ALA A 266 11.19 16.41 8.92
C ALA A 266 10.24 16.46 7.71
N ILE A 267 9.89 17.66 7.21
CA ILE A 267 8.88 17.83 6.15
C ILE A 267 9.26 18.94 5.18
N THR A 268 8.92 18.77 3.91
CA THR A 268 8.84 19.85 2.93
C THR A 268 7.43 19.88 2.35
N VAL A 269 6.81 21.06 2.39
CA VAL A 269 5.48 21.29 1.81
C VAL A 269 5.65 22.14 0.55
N TYR A 270 5.25 21.58 -0.58
CA TYR A 270 5.27 22.24 -1.88
C TYR A 270 3.87 22.79 -2.17
N HIS A 271 3.75 24.11 -2.23
CA HIS A 271 2.47 24.78 -2.39
C HIS A 271 2.45 25.71 -3.61
N LEU A 272 1.27 25.92 -4.15
CA LEU A 272 0.99 26.88 -5.22
C LEU A 272 0.90 28.31 -4.67
N ALA A 273 0.89 29.29 -5.56
CA ALA A 273 0.78 30.70 -5.18
C ALA A 273 -0.49 30.97 -4.34
N GLY A 274 -0.35 31.73 -3.27
CA GLY A 274 -1.45 32.09 -2.36
C GLY A 274 -1.73 31.10 -1.24
N GLU A 275 -1.14 29.88 -1.25
CA GLU A 275 -1.47 28.80 -0.32
C GLU A 275 -0.44 28.63 0.83
N GLN A 276 0.38 29.65 1.06
CA GLN A 276 1.42 29.59 2.10
C GLN A 276 0.86 29.34 3.51
N ALA A 277 -0.31 29.90 3.83
CA ALA A 277 -0.93 29.70 5.15
C ALA A 277 -1.36 28.24 5.35
N ALA A 278 -1.94 27.61 4.35
CA ALA A 278 -2.31 26.20 4.37
C ALA A 278 -1.05 25.32 4.47
N ALA A 279 -0.02 25.61 3.69
CA ALA A 279 1.26 24.89 3.77
C ALA A 279 1.87 24.94 5.19
N GLN A 280 1.74 26.10 5.86
CA GLN A 280 2.20 26.26 7.25
C GLN A 280 1.46 25.33 8.21
N GLU A 281 0.14 25.12 8.03
CA GLU A 281 -0.64 24.21 8.90
C GLU A 281 -0.17 22.75 8.75
N TYR A 282 0.12 22.27 7.51
CA TYR A 282 0.70 20.94 7.31
C TYR A 282 2.07 20.79 7.99
N ALA A 283 2.93 21.81 7.86
CA ALA A 283 4.24 21.79 8.48
C ALA A 283 4.15 21.79 10.03
N LEU A 284 3.25 22.59 10.60
CA LEU A 284 3.01 22.63 12.05
C LEU A 284 2.41 21.32 12.58
N ALA A 285 1.50 20.69 11.83
CA ALA A 285 0.94 19.40 12.20
C ALA A 285 2.02 18.32 12.25
N ALA A 286 2.90 18.27 11.25
CA ALA A 286 4.02 17.33 11.24
C ALA A 286 5.00 17.58 12.39
N GLU A 287 5.38 18.84 12.65
CA GLU A 287 6.27 19.19 13.76
C GLU A 287 5.67 18.80 15.12
N LYS A 288 4.36 18.91 15.28
CA LYS A 288 3.67 18.59 16.54
C LYS A 288 3.69 17.09 16.82
N VAL A 289 3.45 16.24 15.80
CA VAL A 289 3.38 14.78 16.01
C VAL A 289 4.74 14.07 15.91
N LEU A 290 5.76 14.73 15.38
CA LEU A 290 7.10 14.17 15.19
C LEU A 290 7.74 13.59 16.47
N PRO A 291 7.69 14.24 17.66
CA PRO A 291 8.27 13.67 18.86
C PRO A 291 7.62 12.33 19.23
N PHE A 292 6.29 12.28 19.22
CA PHE A 292 5.52 11.07 19.54
C PHE A 292 5.77 9.95 18.52
N GLU A 293 5.81 10.29 17.23
CA GLU A 293 6.13 9.33 16.15
C GLU A 293 7.54 8.76 16.34
N SER A 294 8.53 9.62 16.63
CA SER A 294 9.92 9.20 16.78
C SER A 294 10.14 8.36 18.05
N ASP A 295 9.32 8.52 19.08
CA ASP A 295 9.32 7.64 20.24
C ASP A 295 8.93 6.21 19.87
N TRP A 296 8.03 6.03 18.90
CA TRP A 296 7.63 4.71 18.41
C TRP A 296 8.56 4.13 17.36
N PHE A 297 8.90 4.91 16.34
CA PHE A 297 9.53 4.38 15.11
C PHE A 297 11.01 4.78 14.94
N GLY A 298 11.47 5.70 15.78
CA GLY A 298 12.79 6.33 15.62
C GLY A 298 12.75 7.54 14.68
N ALA A 299 13.88 8.23 14.56
CA ALA A 299 13.95 9.43 13.72
C ALA A 299 13.65 9.11 12.25
N PRO A 300 12.90 9.96 11.54
CA PRO A 300 12.65 9.80 10.12
C PRO A 300 13.93 9.66 9.30
N ARG A 301 13.95 8.71 8.38
CA ARG A 301 15.10 8.44 7.48
C ARG A 301 15.09 9.32 6.24
N SER A 302 13.92 9.85 5.89
CA SER A 302 13.69 10.81 4.81
C SER A 302 12.76 11.91 5.30
N LYS A 303 12.65 12.99 4.53
CA LYS A 303 11.61 13.98 4.78
C LYS A 303 10.28 13.51 4.23
N VAL A 304 9.22 13.87 4.92
CA VAL A 304 7.87 13.86 4.33
C VAL A 304 7.79 14.95 3.26
N GLU A 305 7.19 14.65 2.14
CA GLU A 305 6.93 15.60 1.06
C GLU A 305 5.43 15.72 0.84
N VAL A 306 4.87 16.89 1.13
CA VAL A 306 3.47 17.18 0.84
C VAL A 306 3.42 18.08 -0.40
N VAL A 307 2.72 17.64 -1.43
CA VAL A 307 2.64 18.33 -2.72
C VAL A 307 1.19 18.71 -2.99
N GLN A 308 0.93 19.98 -3.16
CA GLN A 308 -0.42 20.49 -3.40
C GLN A 308 -0.93 20.09 -4.79
N LEU A 309 -2.14 19.50 -4.82
CA LEU A 309 -2.97 19.36 -6.02
C LEU A 309 -3.84 20.61 -6.23
N PRO A 310 -4.13 21.02 -7.48
CA PRO A 310 -4.80 22.29 -7.75
C PRO A 310 -6.30 22.28 -7.43
N ALA A 311 -6.99 21.16 -7.66
CA ALA A 311 -8.44 21.09 -7.50
C ALA A 311 -8.82 20.59 -6.11
N ALA A 312 -9.59 21.36 -5.36
CA ALA A 312 -10.02 21.05 -4.00
C ALA A 312 -10.78 19.71 -3.83
N GLY A 313 -11.25 19.15 -4.92
CA GLY A 313 -12.00 17.88 -4.90
C GLY A 313 -11.17 16.66 -5.31
N ASP A 314 -9.90 16.82 -5.68
CA ASP A 314 -9.03 15.73 -6.09
C ASP A 314 -8.77 14.78 -4.93
N ALA A 315 -8.81 13.48 -5.21
CA ALA A 315 -8.52 12.47 -4.20
C ALA A 315 -7.04 12.52 -3.80
N PRO A 316 -6.71 12.55 -2.50
CA PRO A 316 -5.33 12.45 -2.06
C PRO A 316 -4.67 11.15 -2.54
N PHE A 317 -3.37 11.22 -2.81
CA PHE A 317 -2.58 10.06 -3.19
C PHE A 317 -1.28 10.00 -2.40
N GLU A 318 -0.99 8.82 -1.86
CA GLU A 318 0.21 8.55 -1.08
C GLU A 318 1.17 7.66 -1.86
N SER A 319 2.45 8.00 -1.85
CA SER A 319 3.51 7.19 -2.44
C SER A 319 4.74 7.20 -1.52
N GLY A 320 4.79 6.29 -0.57
CA GLY A 320 5.76 6.32 0.52
C GLY A 320 5.60 7.61 1.35
N PRO A 321 6.68 8.34 1.64
CA PRO A 321 6.63 9.58 2.41
C PRO A 321 6.08 10.79 1.63
N MET A 322 5.73 10.63 0.35
CA MET A 322 5.14 11.68 -0.47
C MET A 322 3.61 11.62 -0.44
N LEU A 323 2.96 12.74 -0.17
CA LEU A 323 1.53 12.94 -0.21
C LEU A 323 1.17 14.02 -1.24
N LEU A 324 0.45 13.65 -2.29
CA LEU A 324 -0.20 14.59 -3.19
C LEU A 324 -1.62 14.83 -2.70
N THR A 325 -1.99 16.07 -2.40
CA THR A 325 -3.31 16.38 -1.82
C THR A 325 -3.73 17.81 -2.12
N PRO A 326 -5.02 18.07 -2.38
CA PRO A 326 -5.53 19.43 -2.28
C PRO A 326 -5.42 19.90 -0.82
N PHE A 327 -5.04 21.15 -0.60
CA PHE A 327 -4.94 21.66 0.77
C PHE A 327 -6.33 21.88 1.37
N GLN A 328 -6.54 21.25 2.54
CA GLN A 328 -7.75 21.37 3.35
C GLN A 328 -7.33 21.70 4.79
N THR A 329 -7.67 22.90 5.25
CA THR A 329 -7.16 23.44 6.53
C THR A 329 -8.17 23.40 7.66
N THR A 330 -9.31 22.73 7.51
CA THR A 330 -10.45 22.86 8.39
C THR A 330 -10.38 22.11 9.71
N ASP A 331 -9.58 21.03 9.80
CA ASP A 331 -9.44 20.25 11.04
C ASP A 331 -7.98 19.92 11.33
N ARG A 332 -7.42 20.62 12.31
CA ARG A 332 -6.03 20.43 12.75
C ARG A 332 -5.76 19.02 13.28
N LYS A 333 -6.71 18.42 14.02
CA LYS A 333 -6.54 17.03 14.48
C LYS A 333 -6.50 16.03 13.33
N ALA A 334 -7.31 16.26 12.29
CA ALA A 334 -7.27 15.44 11.09
C ALA A 334 -5.92 15.57 10.37
N LEU A 335 -5.35 16.78 10.29
CA LEU A 335 -4.00 16.98 9.75
C LEU A 335 -2.93 16.27 10.58
N GLU A 336 -2.98 16.34 11.90
CA GLU A 336 -2.06 15.64 12.81
C GLU A 336 -2.11 14.13 12.56
N VAL A 337 -3.30 13.54 12.48
CA VAL A 337 -3.50 12.11 12.16
C VAL A 337 -3.03 11.76 10.74
N GLY A 338 -3.15 12.67 9.78
CA GLY A 338 -2.58 12.50 8.44
C GLY A 338 -1.05 12.55 8.45
N MET A 339 -0.48 13.51 9.16
CA MET A 339 0.97 13.70 9.17
C MET A 339 1.73 12.61 9.92
N ILE A 340 1.18 12.05 11.00
CA ILE A 340 1.83 10.91 11.67
C ILE A 340 1.93 9.69 10.75
N ARG A 341 0.96 9.47 9.87
CA ARG A 341 1.00 8.43 8.84
C ARG A 341 2.17 8.65 7.88
N GLN A 342 2.34 9.86 7.37
CA GLN A 342 3.42 10.20 6.44
C GLN A 342 4.79 10.12 7.11
N LEU A 343 4.90 10.52 8.37
CA LEU A 343 6.12 10.38 9.15
C LEU A 343 6.46 8.90 9.39
N ALA A 344 5.48 8.05 9.66
CA ALA A 344 5.70 6.61 9.77
C ALA A 344 6.29 6.02 8.48
N HIS A 345 5.80 6.43 7.30
CA HIS A 345 6.43 6.05 6.02
C HIS A 345 7.85 6.61 5.84
N ALA A 346 8.13 7.78 6.40
CA ALA A 346 9.47 8.36 6.36
C ALA A 346 10.46 7.66 7.33
N SER A 347 9.95 7.06 8.40
CA SER A 347 10.75 6.39 9.44
C SER A 347 10.95 4.91 9.16
N ILE A 348 9.92 4.23 8.64
CA ILE A 348 9.91 2.80 8.36
C ILE A 348 9.71 2.59 6.87
N SER A 349 10.67 1.91 6.24
CA SER A 349 10.56 1.38 4.90
C SER A 349 10.68 -0.13 4.97
N SER A 350 9.76 -0.86 4.36
CA SER A 350 9.72 -2.32 4.40
C SER A 350 9.27 -2.92 3.07
N PRO A 351 9.87 -4.04 2.63
CA PRO A 351 9.40 -4.78 1.45
C PRO A 351 8.05 -5.48 1.70
N ARG A 352 7.51 -5.36 2.92
CA ARG A 352 6.30 -6.07 3.34
C ARG A 352 5.19 -5.08 3.61
N PRO A 353 4.12 -5.08 2.79
CA PRO A 353 3.02 -4.14 2.94
C PRO A 353 2.37 -4.15 4.34
N TRP A 354 2.25 -5.32 4.99
CA TRP A 354 1.69 -5.40 6.34
C TRP A 354 2.53 -4.68 7.40
N ILE A 355 3.85 -4.54 7.17
CA ILE A 355 4.74 -3.73 8.03
C ILE A 355 4.58 -2.26 7.65
N GLU A 356 4.86 -1.90 6.39
CA GLU A 356 4.91 -0.51 5.95
C GLU A 356 3.57 0.20 6.08
N GLU A 357 2.55 -0.31 5.40
CA GLU A 357 1.21 0.27 5.42
C GLU A 357 0.47 0.01 6.73
N GLY A 358 0.66 -1.21 7.29
CA GLY A 358 0.05 -1.58 8.56
C GLY A 358 0.52 -0.72 9.72
N LEU A 359 1.82 -0.41 9.79
CA LEU A 359 2.37 0.49 10.82
C LEU A 359 1.95 1.95 10.61
N ALA A 360 1.83 2.40 9.35
CA ALA A 360 1.34 3.74 9.05
C ALA A 360 -0.13 3.93 9.52
N HIS A 361 -0.99 2.93 9.33
CA HIS A 361 -2.35 2.93 9.87
C HIS A 361 -2.38 2.79 11.42
N PHE A 362 -1.50 1.96 11.96
CA PHE A 362 -1.35 1.82 13.42
C PHE A 362 -0.90 3.14 14.06
N ALA A 363 0.01 3.88 13.43
CA ALA A 363 0.44 5.21 13.89
C ALA A 363 -0.75 6.19 13.99
N GLN A 364 -1.68 6.14 13.02
CA GLN A 364 -2.91 6.95 13.09
C GLN A 364 -3.80 6.57 14.29
N ALA A 365 -3.92 5.27 14.59
CA ALA A 365 -4.65 4.82 15.76
C ALA A 365 -3.97 5.26 17.08
N LEU A 366 -2.63 5.21 17.14
CA LEU A 366 -1.84 5.71 18.27
C LEU A 366 -2.05 7.21 18.46
N GLU A 367 -2.02 8.01 17.40
CA GLU A 367 -2.26 9.45 17.49
C GLU A 367 -3.69 9.76 17.95
N ARG A 368 -4.67 8.99 17.49
CA ARG A 368 -6.04 9.11 18.02
C ARG A 368 -6.11 8.79 19.50
N GLU A 369 -5.37 7.80 19.98
CA GLU A 369 -5.28 7.50 21.42
C GLU A 369 -4.63 8.65 22.20
N GLN A 370 -3.56 9.22 21.65
CA GLN A 370 -2.84 10.36 22.26
C GLN A 370 -3.73 11.60 22.36
N LEU A 371 -4.53 11.89 21.33
CA LEU A 371 -5.39 13.07 21.29
C LEU A 371 -6.64 12.94 22.15
N ASP A 372 -7.33 11.80 22.09
CA ASP A 372 -8.70 11.66 22.58
C ASP A 372 -8.91 10.37 23.40
N GLY A 373 -7.83 9.64 23.71
CA GLY A 373 -7.81 8.43 24.54
C GLY A 373 -8.15 7.14 23.81
N ARG A 374 -7.92 6.01 24.48
CA ARG A 374 -8.03 4.65 23.92
C ARG A 374 -9.38 4.37 23.24
N ARG A 375 -10.49 4.85 23.82
CA ARG A 375 -11.82 4.63 23.23
C ARG A 375 -11.95 5.28 21.85
N ALA A 376 -11.38 6.48 21.68
CA ALA A 376 -11.39 7.18 20.40
C ALA A 376 -10.56 6.44 19.35
N ALA A 377 -9.41 5.87 19.72
CA ALA A 377 -8.60 5.04 18.84
C ALA A 377 -9.35 3.77 18.41
N ILE A 378 -9.99 3.07 19.35
CA ILE A 378 -10.81 1.90 19.03
C ILE A 378 -11.96 2.27 18.09
N THR A 379 -12.67 3.38 18.36
CA THR A 379 -13.73 3.87 17.49
C THR A 379 -13.20 4.19 16.08
N TYR A 380 -12.02 4.78 15.99
CA TYR A 380 -11.35 5.03 14.70
C TYR A 380 -11.07 3.72 13.95
N MET A 381 -10.50 2.72 14.60
CA MET A 381 -10.24 1.42 13.98
C MET A 381 -11.54 0.71 13.54
N GLN A 382 -12.59 0.78 14.34
CA GLN A 382 -13.88 0.15 14.06
C GLN A 382 -14.57 0.70 12.80
N GLN A 383 -14.26 1.91 12.35
CA GLN A 383 -14.78 2.45 11.09
C GLN A 383 -14.41 1.59 9.87
N TYR A 384 -13.29 0.89 9.94
CA TYR A 384 -12.78 0.03 8.87
C TYR A 384 -13.21 -1.44 9.01
N LEU A 385 -13.76 -1.84 10.17
CA LEU A 385 -14.11 -3.24 10.44
C LEU A 385 -15.11 -3.84 9.44
N PRO A 386 -16.16 -3.13 8.98
CA PRO A 386 -17.08 -3.68 7.98
C PRO A 386 -16.38 -4.06 6.66
N ALA A 387 -15.43 -3.23 6.20
CA ALA A 387 -14.65 -3.53 5.00
C ALA A 387 -13.75 -4.76 5.22
N LEU A 388 -13.14 -4.89 6.40
CA LEU A 388 -12.34 -6.05 6.75
C LEU A 388 -13.17 -7.34 6.79
N ILE A 389 -14.35 -7.32 7.41
CA ILE A 389 -15.26 -8.49 7.44
C ILE A 389 -15.66 -8.90 6.02
N ALA A 390 -15.93 -7.93 5.14
CA ALA A 390 -16.29 -8.19 3.75
C ALA A 390 -15.12 -8.82 2.96
N ALA A 391 -13.89 -8.32 3.15
CA ALA A 391 -12.69 -8.84 2.52
C ALA A 391 -12.41 -10.30 2.96
N GLU A 392 -12.48 -10.57 4.27
CA GLU A 392 -12.35 -11.92 4.82
C GLU A 392 -13.41 -12.90 4.29
N ALA A 393 -14.66 -12.46 4.19
CA ALA A 393 -15.74 -13.27 3.64
C ALA A 393 -15.54 -13.54 2.13
N SER A 394 -14.94 -12.62 1.39
CA SER A 394 -14.57 -12.82 -0.03
C SER A 394 -13.43 -13.81 -0.16
N ALA A 395 -12.36 -13.65 0.60
CA ALA A 395 -11.21 -14.56 0.60
C ALA A 395 -11.62 -16.00 0.93
N ALA A 396 -12.56 -16.19 1.88
CA ALA A 396 -13.06 -17.51 2.25
C ALA A 396 -13.89 -18.21 1.15
N ARG A 397 -14.39 -17.48 0.15
CA ARG A 397 -15.21 -18.03 -0.94
C ARG A 397 -14.38 -18.47 -2.15
N VAL A 398 -13.12 -18.06 -2.24
CA VAL A 398 -12.26 -18.44 -3.35
C VAL A 398 -11.95 -19.93 -3.27
N SER A 399 -12.44 -20.69 -4.26
CA SER A 399 -12.12 -22.12 -4.41
C SER A 399 -10.77 -22.25 -5.08
N GLY A 400 -9.72 -22.56 -4.32
CA GLY A 400 -8.36 -22.67 -4.87
C GLY A 400 -7.31 -22.94 -3.81
N PRO A 401 -6.03 -22.85 -4.15
CA PRO A 401 -4.95 -22.83 -3.17
C PRO A 401 -5.23 -21.76 -2.12
N ARG A 402 -4.91 -22.07 -0.87
CA ARG A 402 -5.15 -21.18 0.27
C ARG A 402 -4.68 -19.75 -0.06
N PRO A 403 -5.47 -18.71 0.26
CA PRO A 403 -5.00 -17.33 0.10
C PRO A 403 -3.64 -17.15 0.76
N PRO A 404 -2.75 -16.33 0.19
CA PRO A 404 -1.50 -16.00 0.86
C PRO A 404 -1.81 -15.39 2.23
N GLY A 405 -1.03 -15.75 3.26
CA GLY A 405 -1.18 -15.13 4.57
C GLY A 405 -0.97 -13.61 4.49
N LEU A 406 -1.35 -12.90 5.54
CA LEU A 406 -1.19 -11.44 5.63
C LEU A 406 0.22 -10.98 5.28
N VAL A 407 1.23 -11.79 5.58
CA VAL A 407 2.65 -11.55 5.28
C VAL A 407 2.93 -11.33 3.80
N SER A 408 2.10 -11.87 2.91
CA SER A 408 2.25 -11.79 1.45
C SER A 408 0.99 -11.25 0.75
N SER A 409 0.01 -10.78 1.52
CA SER A 409 -1.24 -10.27 0.95
C SER A 409 -1.00 -9.04 0.08
N GLY A 410 -1.58 -9.04 -1.11
CA GLY A 410 -1.68 -7.87 -1.99
C GLY A 410 -2.99 -7.08 -1.83
N ASP A 411 -3.92 -7.60 -1.03
CA ASP A 411 -5.20 -6.92 -0.76
C ASP A 411 -4.99 -5.73 0.19
N GLU A 412 -5.44 -4.56 -0.24
CA GLU A 412 -5.23 -3.30 0.49
C GLU A 412 -5.93 -3.30 1.86
N ILE A 413 -7.12 -3.86 1.97
CA ILE A 413 -7.84 -3.97 3.24
C ILE A 413 -7.07 -4.89 4.20
N MET A 414 -6.48 -5.95 3.68
CA MET A 414 -5.71 -6.89 4.50
C MET A 414 -4.42 -6.24 5.01
N TYR A 415 -3.56 -5.73 4.12
CA TYR A 415 -2.26 -5.20 4.55
C TYR A 415 -2.33 -3.83 5.24
N ARG A 416 -3.43 -3.08 5.09
CA ARG A 416 -3.68 -1.82 5.84
C ARG A 416 -4.50 -2.07 7.09
N VAL A 417 -5.74 -2.52 6.93
CA VAL A 417 -6.72 -2.55 8.03
C VAL A 417 -6.47 -3.73 8.96
N LYS A 418 -6.37 -4.96 8.41
CA LYS A 418 -6.09 -6.14 9.25
C LYS A 418 -4.74 -6.00 9.95
N ALA A 419 -3.72 -5.52 9.22
CA ALA A 419 -2.40 -5.28 9.80
C ALA A 419 -2.44 -4.23 10.92
N MET A 420 -3.19 -3.13 10.80
CA MET A 420 -3.41 -2.16 11.89
C MET A 420 -3.91 -2.85 13.17
N TYR A 421 -4.91 -3.72 13.04
CA TYR A 421 -5.41 -4.50 14.18
C TYR A 421 -4.36 -5.48 14.72
N VAL A 422 -3.58 -6.13 13.85
CA VAL A 422 -2.49 -7.01 14.26
C VAL A 422 -1.46 -6.25 15.09
N TRP A 423 -1.04 -5.06 14.67
CA TRP A 423 -0.12 -4.20 15.41
C TRP A 423 -0.70 -3.74 16.75
N TRP A 424 -1.99 -3.38 16.76
CA TRP A 424 -2.68 -3.00 17.99
C TRP A 424 -2.77 -4.15 18.99
N MET A 425 -3.13 -5.36 18.53
CA MET A 425 -3.16 -6.56 19.38
C MET A 425 -1.77 -6.92 19.91
N LEU A 426 -0.73 -6.85 19.06
CA LEU A 426 0.66 -7.06 19.49
C LEU A 426 1.04 -6.08 20.60
N ARG A 427 0.75 -4.79 20.42
CA ARG A 427 0.96 -3.77 21.45
C ARG A 427 0.28 -4.15 22.77
N ASP A 428 -0.98 -4.54 22.71
CA ASP A 428 -1.76 -4.94 23.89
C ASP A 428 -1.20 -6.20 24.58
N MET A 429 -0.57 -7.09 23.82
CA MET A 429 0.02 -8.33 24.32
C MET A 429 1.42 -8.14 24.91
N VAL A 430 2.26 -7.31 24.32
CA VAL A 430 3.67 -7.20 24.70
C VAL A 430 4.01 -5.90 25.42
N GLY A 431 3.12 -4.91 25.38
CA GLY A 431 3.30 -3.57 25.94
C GLY A 431 4.10 -2.63 25.02
N ASP A 432 3.88 -1.33 25.19
CA ASP A 432 4.46 -0.26 24.38
C ASP A 432 5.98 -0.36 24.29
N ALA A 433 6.67 -0.43 25.42
CA ALA A 433 8.14 -0.43 25.46
C ALA A 433 8.80 -1.62 24.75
N ALA A 434 8.15 -2.80 24.74
CA ALA A 434 8.68 -3.96 24.02
C ALA A 434 8.47 -3.81 22.51
N LEU A 435 7.29 -3.32 22.11
CA LEU A 435 6.99 -3.11 20.69
C LEU A 435 7.87 -2.01 20.09
N GLU A 436 8.03 -0.86 20.78
CA GLU A 436 8.93 0.21 20.36
C GLU A 436 10.37 -0.29 20.17
N ARG A 437 10.91 -1.09 21.09
CA ARG A 437 12.25 -1.67 20.95
C ARG A 437 12.35 -2.53 19.69
N ALA A 438 11.35 -3.36 19.42
CA ALA A 438 11.33 -4.21 18.23
C ALA A 438 11.33 -3.34 16.94
N LEU A 439 10.45 -2.34 16.88
CA LEU A 439 10.33 -1.44 15.73
C LEU A 439 11.63 -0.66 15.47
N LYS A 440 12.22 -0.07 16.51
CA LYS A 440 13.51 0.63 16.41
C LYS A 440 14.69 -0.26 16.05
N SER A 441 14.58 -1.57 16.31
CA SER A 441 15.59 -2.57 15.94
C SER A 441 15.47 -3.06 14.50
N TYR A 442 14.33 -2.83 13.84
CA TYR A 442 14.09 -3.28 12.48
C TYR A 442 15.04 -2.61 11.47
N ARG A 443 15.61 -3.43 10.58
CA ARG A 443 16.52 -3.00 9.52
C ARG A 443 16.04 -3.58 8.18
N PRO A 444 15.54 -2.75 7.25
CA PRO A 444 15.00 -3.23 5.96
C PRO A 444 15.97 -4.12 5.19
N ALA A 445 17.26 -3.81 5.21
CA ALA A 445 18.29 -4.59 4.53
C ALA A 445 18.49 -6.01 5.10
N GLN A 446 17.99 -6.29 6.30
CA GLN A 446 18.05 -7.59 6.96
C GLN A 446 16.74 -8.37 6.83
N ASP A 447 15.68 -7.76 6.30
CA ASP A 447 14.36 -8.38 6.11
C ASP A 447 14.36 -9.29 4.86
N ASN A 448 15.12 -10.39 4.95
CA ASN A 448 15.25 -11.37 3.88
C ASN A 448 14.22 -12.51 3.97
N ASP A 449 13.56 -12.65 5.12
CA ASP A 449 12.54 -13.67 5.34
C ASP A 449 11.32 -13.11 6.11
N THR A 450 10.21 -13.82 6.04
CA THR A 450 8.94 -13.41 6.66
C THR A 450 8.95 -13.45 8.18
N GLY A 451 9.90 -14.14 8.78
CA GLY A 451 10.05 -14.32 10.23
C GLY A 451 10.85 -13.20 10.91
N TYR A 452 11.51 -12.31 10.16
CA TYR A 452 12.42 -11.33 10.75
C TYR A 452 11.73 -10.39 11.74
N MET A 453 10.65 -9.72 11.36
CA MET A 453 9.91 -8.83 12.28
C MET A 453 9.25 -9.61 13.44
N PRO A 454 8.57 -10.76 13.23
CA PRO A 454 8.08 -11.61 14.30
C PRO A 454 9.15 -12.00 15.33
N GLN A 455 10.36 -12.33 14.89
CA GLN A 455 11.48 -12.66 15.79
C GLN A 455 11.91 -11.46 16.63
N LEU A 456 12.02 -10.27 16.02
CA LEU A 456 12.34 -9.04 16.76
C LEU A 456 11.32 -8.75 17.87
N ILE A 457 10.03 -8.93 17.57
CA ILE A 457 8.95 -8.71 18.53
C ILE A 457 9.01 -9.76 19.67
N ALA A 458 9.16 -11.03 19.33
CA ALA A 458 9.24 -12.11 20.33
C ALA A 458 10.46 -11.93 21.25
N GLN A 459 11.62 -11.56 20.71
CA GLN A 459 12.83 -11.29 21.48
C GLN A 459 12.65 -10.08 22.39
N ALA A 460 12.09 -8.98 21.89
CA ALA A 460 11.85 -7.78 22.69
C ALA A 460 10.84 -8.01 23.80
N ALA A 461 9.84 -8.85 23.56
CA ALA A 461 8.79 -9.18 24.53
C ALA A 461 9.21 -10.24 25.56
N GLY A 462 10.18 -11.10 25.23
CA GLY A 462 10.52 -12.27 26.05
C GLY A 462 9.36 -13.26 26.18
N ARG A 463 8.47 -13.34 25.18
CA ARG A 463 7.22 -14.09 25.21
C ARG A 463 7.07 -14.90 23.92
N ASP A 464 6.54 -16.12 24.05
CA ASP A 464 6.15 -16.92 22.89
C ASP A 464 4.88 -16.35 22.23
N LEU A 465 5.04 -15.95 20.96
CA LEU A 465 4.01 -15.39 20.11
C LEU A 465 3.78 -16.21 18.83
N GLU A 466 4.40 -17.39 18.72
CA GLU A 466 4.35 -18.21 17.50
C GLU A 466 2.90 -18.51 17.08
N TRP A 467 2.04 -18.86 18.04
CA TRP A 467 0.63 -19.12 17.80
C TRP A 467 -0.12 -17.92 17.21
N PHE A 468 0.25 -16.70 17.63
CA PHE A 468 -0.38 -15.47 17.15
C PHE A 468 0.04 -15.18 15.70
N PHE A 469 1.34 -15.29 15.44
CA PHE A 469 1.84 -15.11 14.08
C PHE A 469 1.34 -16.19 13.12
N ASP A 470 1.17 -17.44 13.60
CA ASP A 470 0.58 -18.51 12.80
C ASP A 470 -0.87 -18.18 12.40
N ASP A 471 -1.69 -17.75 13.35
CA ASP A 471 -3.11 -17.48 13.13
C ASP A 471 -3.36 -16.20 12.28
N TRP A 472 -2.59 -15.13 12.52
CA TRP A 472 -2.86 -13.81 11.95
C TRP A 472 -1.97 -13.41 10.79
N LEU A 473 -0.77 -13.95 10.69
CA LEU A 473 0.23 -13.51 9.73
C LEU A 473 0.53 -14.56 8.66
N TYR A 474 0.84 -15.82 9.08
CA TYR A 474 1.30 -16.83 8.14
C TYR A 474 0.17 -17.63 7.50
N ARG A 475 -0.80 -18.09 8.30
CA ARG A 475 -1.93 -18.87 7.80
C ARG A 475 -3.16 -18.05 7.54
N ASP A 476 -3.25 -16.90 8.15
CA ASP A 476 -4.41 -16.02 8.05
C ASP A 476 -5.73 -16.79 8.19
N ARG A 477 -6.04 -17.17 9.42
CA ARG A 477 -7.19 -18.05 9.71
C ARG A 477 -8.54 -17.33 9.68
N GLY A 478 -8.56 -16.04 9.31
CA GLY A 478 -9.75 -15.21 9.32
C GLY A 478 -9.89 -14.42 10.62
N LEU A 479 -11.12 -14.21 11.07
CA LEU A 479 -11.43 -13.43 12.26
C LEU A 479 -12.01 -14.32 13.37
N PRO A 480 -11.81 -13.95 14.65
CA PRO A 480 -12.53 -14.55 15.78
C PRO A 480 -14.00 -14.13 15.83
N GLU A 481 -14.79 -14.90 16.58
CA GLU A 481 -16.17 -14.57 16.93
C GLU A 481 -16.41 -14.95 18.38
N PHE A 482 -16.45 -13.96 19.26
CA PHE A 482 -16.51 -14.21 20.69
C PHE A 482 -17.92 -14.25 21.23
N ARG A 483 -18.15 -15.15 22.21
CA ARG A 483 -19.30 -15.09 23.10
C ARG A 483 -18.90 -15.39 24.54
N VAL A 484 -19.62 -14.81 25.50
CA VAL A 484 -19.54 -15.24 26.90
C VAL A 484 -20.39 -16.48 27.06
N ASP A 485 -19.75 -17.64 27.22
CA ASP A 485 -20.41 -18.93 27.38
C ASP A 485 -21.04 -19.05 28.78
N SER A 486 -20.31 -18.61 29.80
CA SER A 486 -20.83 -18.62 31.18
C SER A 486 -20.06 -17.65 32.10
N ALA A 487 -20.74 -17.19 33.15
CA ALA A 487 -20.15 -16.42 34.22
C ALA A 487 -20.73 -16.84 35.58
N TYR A 488 -19.88 -17.38 36.45
CA TYR A 488 -20.27 -17.92 37.76
C TYR A 488 -19.63 -17.08 38.88
N PRO A 489 -20.37 -16.19 39.55
CA PRO A 489 -19.88 -15.44 40.68
C PRO A 489 -19.87 -16.29 41.96
N ARG A 490 -18.80 -16.18 42.75
CA ARG A 490 -18.70 -16.77 44.08
C ARG A 490 -18.21 -15.72 45.05
N ALA A 491 -19.01 -15.48 46.11
CA ALA A 491 -18.62 -14.59 47.19
C ALA A 491 -17.40 -15.13 47.95
N THR A 492 -16.49 -14.24 48.35
CA THR A 492 -15.35 -14.52 49.19
C THR A 492 -15.66 -14.15 50.64
N LEU A 493 -14.88 -14.66 51.58
CA LEU A 493 -15.03 -14.33 53.01
C LEU A 493 -14.79 -12.81 53.35
N ARG A 494 -14.22 -12.05 52.39
CA ARG A 494 -13.91 -10.64 52.59
C ARG A 494 -14.90 -9.70 51.90
N GLY A 495 -16.04 -10.20 51.43
CA GLY A 495 -17.08 -9.39 50.76
C GLY A 495 -16.78 -9.08 49.27
N ALA A 496 -15.67 -9.57 48.75
CA ALA A 496 -15.38 -9.54 47.30
C ALA A 496 -16.02 -10.76 46.57
N TYR A 497 -15.97 -10.79 45.28
CA TYR A 497 -16.40 -11.93 44.47
C TYR A 497 -15.26 -12.42 43.58
N VAL A 498 -15.22 -13.73 43.34
CA VAL A 498 -14.45 -14.32 42.24
C VAL A 498 -15.44 -14.79 41.20
N VAL A 499 -15.34 -14.22 39.98
CA VAL A 499 -16.19 -14.59 38.85
C VAL A 499 -15.39 -15.54 37.94
N ALA A 500 -15.84 -16.78 37.77
CA ALA A 500 -15.30 -17.65 36.76
C ALA A 500 -16.02 -17.38 35.46
N VAL A 501 -15.31 -16.76 34.50
CA VAL A 501 -15.83 -16.38 33.19
C VAL A 501 -15.29 -17.34 32.14
N THR A 502 -16.17 -17.95 31.38
CA THR A 502 -15.81 -18.80 30.24
C THR A 502 -16.16 -18.05 28.96
N ILE A 503 -15.14 -17.82 28.13
CA ILE A 503 -15.28 -17.24 26.79
C ILE A 503 -15.13 -18.34 25.77
N GLU A 504 -15.97 -18.34 24.75
CA GLU A 504 -15.87 -19.21 23.59
C GLU A 504 -15.57 -18.38 22.34
N ASP A 505 -14.61 -18.83 21.55
CA ASP A 505 -14.36 -18.32 20.21
C ASP A 505 -14.97 -19.27 19.17
N LEU A 506 -15.96 -18.78 18.45
CA LEU A 506 -16.63 -19.50 17.35
C LEU A 506 -15.91 -19.29 16.02
N GLY A 507 -15.01 -18.30 15.94
CA GLY A 507 -14.17 -17.99 14.80
C GLY A 507 -12.96 -18.91 14.69
N ALA A 508 -12.11 -18.68 13.71
CA ALA A 508 -10.97 -19.56 13.45
C ALA A 508 -9.62 -19.01 13.94
N ALA A 509 -9.47 -17.68 14.03
CA ALA A 509 -8.27 -17.05 14.56
C ALA A 509 -8.38 -16.83 16.07
N GLY A 510 -7.39 -17.30 16.85
CA GLY A 510 -7.34 -17.04 18.28
C GLY A 510 -6.87 -15.62 18.60
N ALA A 511 -7.23 -15.11 19.78
CA ALA A 511 -6.75 -13.81 20.25
C ALA A 511 -6.58 -13.74 21.77
N GLU A 512 -5.78 -12.80 22.21
CA GLU A 512 -5.78 -12.36 23.60
C GLU A 512 -6.77 -11.21 23.76
N VAL A 513 -7.96 -11.50 24.29
CA VAL A 513 -9.09 -10.59 24.31
C VAL A 513 -9.36 -10.05 25.72
N PRO A 514 -9.72 -8.74 25.89
CA PRO A 514 -10.10 -8.21 27.17
C PRO A 514 -11.48 -8.69 27.60
N ILE A 515 -11.61 -9.01 28.88
CA ILE A 515 -12.85 -9.29 29.59
C ILE A 515 -13.10 -8.18 30.58
N PHE A 516 -14.33 -7.69 30.63
CA PHE A 516 -14.78 -6.68 31.58
C PHE A 516 -15.86 -7.28 32.47
N VAL A 517 -15.71 -7.11 33.77
CA VAL A 517 -16.72 -7.48 34.76
C VAL A 517 -17.22 -6.22 35.45
N THR A 518 -18.46 -5.86 35.15
CA THR A 518 -19.13 -4.71 35.77
C THR A 518 -19.67 -5.09 37.15
N THR A 519 -19.42 -4.26 38.14
CA THR A 519 -19.86 -4.44 39.52
C THR A 519 -20.46 -3.15 40.07
N SER A 520 -21.09 -3.23 41.23
CA SER A 520 -21.53 -2.04 41.97
C SER A 520 -20.38 -1.08 42.39
N GLY A 521 -19.12 -1.60 42.43
CA GLY A 521 -17.94 -0.85 42.80
C GLY A 521 -17.07 -0.40 41.61
N GLY A 522 -17.54 -0.59 40.39
CA GLY A 522 -16.81 -0.25 39.17
C GLY A 522 -16.58 -1.45 38.25
N GLU A 523 -15.76 -1.25 37.22
CA GLU A 523 -15.42 -2.26 36.23
C GLU A 523 -14.03 -2.83 36.45
N MET A 524 -13.90 -4.16 36.37
CA MET A 524 -12.61 -4.85 36.41
C MET A 524 -12.30 -5.43 35.03
N ARG A 525 -11.05 -5.19 34.57
CA ARG A 525 -10.55 -5.66 33.27
C ARG A 525 -9.51 -6.75 33.47
N LYS A 526 -9.61 -7.84 32.69
CA LYS A 526 -8.58 -8.87 32.57
C LYS A 526 -8.47 -9.33 31.12
N ARG A 527 -7.33 -9.82 30.70
CA ARG A 527 -7.14 -10.38 29.36
C ARG A 527 -7.02 -11.90 29.46
N VAL A 528 -7.56 -12.60 28.44
CA VAL A 528 -7.50 -14.05 28.32
C VAL A 528 -7.14 -14.45 26.89
N ILE A 529 -6.30 -15.47 26.73
CA ILE A 529 -6.04 -16.07 25.42
C ILE A 529 -7.12 -17.10 25.14
N VAL A 530 -7.88 -16.88 24.07
CA VAL A 530 -8.85 -17.83 23.53
C VAL A 530 -8.37 -18.25 22.15
N LYS A 531 -8.15 -19.54 21.95
CA LYS A 531 -7.78 -20.09 20.64
C LYS A 531 -9.03 -20.26 19.77
N GLY A 532 -8.86 -20.14 18.47
CA GLY A 532 -9.96 -20.33 17.52
C GLY A 532 -10.67 -21.67 17.71
N LYS A 533 -11.99 -21.67 17.67
CA LYS A 533 -12.87 -22.83 17.90
C LYS A 533 -12.74 -23.47 19.30
N GLN A 534 -12.27 -22.71 20.29
CA GLN A 534 -12.05 -23.22 21.64
C GLN A 534 -12.69 -22.32 22.70
N LYS A 535 -12.71 -22.86 23.93
CA LYS A 535 -13.12 -22.14 25.14
C LYS A 535 -11.93 -21.89 26.04
N ALA A 536 -11.96 -20.76 26.75
CA ALA A 536 -11.02 -20.45 27.82
C ALA A 536 -11.80 -19.95 29.04
N THR A 537 -11.37 -20.36 30.22
CA THR A 537 -11.99 -19.93 31.48
C THR A 537 -10.97 -19.13 32.30
N GLU A 538 -11.37 -17.96 32.73
CA GLU A 538 -10.57 -17.08 33.56
C GLU A 538 -11.29 -16.75 34.88
N ARG A 539 -10.52 -16.61 35.96
CA ARG A 539 -11.03 -16.23 37.27
C ARG A 539 -10.66 -14.78 37.55
N ILE A 540 -11.67 -13.94 37.75
CA ILE A 540 -11.53 -12.50 37.95
C ILE A 540 -12.04 -12.16 39.35
N GLU A 541 -11.16 -11.63 40.20
CA GLU A 541 -11.55 -11.10 41.49
C GLU A 541 -12.09 -9.69 41.32
N VAL A 542 -13.25 -9.41 41.90
CA VAL A 542 -13.95 -8.13 41.76
C VAL A 542 -14.41 -7.62 43.13
N PRO A 543 -14.39 -6.29 43.37
CA PRO A 543 -14.61 -5.71 44.70
C PRO A 543 -16.08 -5.63 45.12
N GLY A 544 -17.01 -6.00 44.29
CA GLY A 544 -18.46 -5.93 44.56
C GLY A 544 -19.27 -6.95 43.81
N ALA A 545 -20.59 -6.95 44.03
CA ALA A 545 -21.47 -7.87 43.34
C ALA A 545 -21.42 -7.65 41.82
N PRO A 546 -21.04 -8.67 41.04
CA PRO A 546 -20.95 -8.56 39.60
C PRO A 546 -22.36 -8.56 38.98
N SER A 547 -22.58 -7.72 37.98
CA SER A 547 -23.86 -7.57 37.28
C SER A 547 -23.80 -7.98 35.81
N GLU A 548 -22.65 -7.82 35.19
CA GLU A 548 -22.48 -8.09 33.76
C GLU A 548 -21.04 -8.46 33.44
N VAL A 549 -20.87 -9.32 32.44
CA VAL A 549 -19.57 -9.61 31.80
C VAL A 549 -19.65 -9.23 30.34
N THR A 550 -18.65 -8.48 29.88
CA THR A 550 -18.46 -8.13 28.46
C THR A 550 -17.11 -8.66 27.98
N VAL A 551 -17.05 -9.24 26.78
CA VAL A 551 -15.82 -9.65 26.12
C VAL A 551 -15.56 -8.78 24.91
N ASN A 552 -14.32 -8.33 24.73
CA ASN A 552 -13.84 -7.48 23.63
C ASN A 552 -14.40 -6.03 23.67
N ASP A 553 -13.52 -5.07 23.77
CA ASP A 553 -13.84 -3.63 23.68
C ASP A 553 -13.81 -3.09 22.23
N GLY A 554 -13.62 -3.98 21.25
CA GLY A 554 -13.39 -3.63 19.85
C GLY A 554 -11.90 -3.48 19.47
N SER A 555 -10.98 -3.72 20.42
CA SER A 555 -9.55 -3.72 20.16
C SER A 555 -9.08 -4.97 19.38
N VAL A 556 -9.89 -6.03 19.37
CA VAL A 556 -9.71 -7.23 18.56
C VAL A 556 -10.78 -7.23 17.47
N PRO A 557 -10.43 -7.33 16.17
CA PRO A 557 -11.43 -7.40 15.11
C PRO A 557 -12.16 -8.74 15.20
N ALA A 558 -13.49 -8.71 15.19
CA ALA A 558 -14.33 -9.90 15.29
C ALA A 558 -15.49 -9.84 14.29
N ILE A 559 -15.99 -11.01 13.88
CA ILE A 559 -17.07 -11.14 12.90
C ILE A 559 -18.35 -10.48 13.42
N SER A 560 -18.72 -10.76 14.66
CA SER A 560 -19.82 -10.09 15.35
C SER A 560 -19.28 -8.92 16.17
N ASN A 561 -19.81 -7.74 15.90
CA ASN A 561 -19.37 -6.48 16.55
C ASN A 561 -20.30 -6.09 17.69
N PRO A 562 -19.77 -5.17 18.56
CA PRO A 562 -18.71 -5.41 19.53
C PRO A 562 -19.25 -5.97 20.82
N GLY A 563 -18.43 -6.73 21.54
CA GLY A 563 -18.67 -7.04 22.93
C GLY A 563 -19.88 -7.91 23.21
N ALA A 564 -19.76 -9.22 23.02
CA ALA A 564 -20.77 -10.13 23.54
C ALA A 564 -20.87 -9.94 25.06
N THR A 565 -22.07 -9.68 25.54
CA THR A 565 -22.37 -9.45 26.96
C THR A 565 -23.20 -10.57 27.56
N LEU A 566 -22.95 -10.88 28.82
CA LEU A 566 -23.76 -11.78 29.63
C LEU A 566 -24.13 -11.12 30.96
N LYS A 567 -25.42 -10.90 31.21
CA LYS A 567 -25.91 -10.43 32.51
C LYS A 567 -25.80 -11.54 33.54
N ILE A 568 -25.26 -11.21 34.69
CA ILE A 568 -25.15 -12.13 35.84
C ILE A 568 -26.41 -11.95 36.72
N ALA A 569 -27.15 -13.02 36.91
CA ALA A 569 -28.25 -13.01 37.87
C ALA A 569 -27.72 -12.73 39.28
N PRO A 570 -28.34 -11.85 40.06
CA PRO A 570 -27.93 -11.62 41.45
C PRO A 570 -27.97 -12.95 42.20
N PRO A 571 -26.97 -13.23 43.07
CA PRO A 571 -26.98 -14.43 43.87
C PRO A 571 -28.27 -14.50 44.69
N ALA A 572 -28.95 -15.64 44.65
CA ALA A 572 -30.15 -15.81 45.45
C ALA A 572 -29.80 -15.52 46.93
N GLN A 573 -30.47 -14.53 47.49
CA GLN A 573 -30.33 -14.24 48.94
C GLN A 573 -30.77 -15.49 49.70
N ARG A 574 -29.82 -16.18 50.35
CA ARG A 574 -30.11 -17.26 51.29
C ARG A 574 -30.28 -16.70 52.68
#